data_bce1059c0a27547c1f2a0ea60a399e68
#
_entry.id   bce1059c0a27547c1f2a0ea60a399e68
#
_cell.length_a   1.000
_cell.length_b   1.000
_cell.length_c   1.000
_cell.angle_alpha   90.00
_cell.angle_beta   90.00
_cell.angle_gamma   90.00
#
_symmetry.space_group_name_H-M   'P 1'
#
loop_
_entity.id
_entity.type
_entity.pdbx_description
1 polymer ?
#
loop_
_entity_poly.entity_id
_entity_poly.type
_entity_poly.pdbx_seq_one_letter_code
_entity_poly.pdbx_strand_id
1 'polypeptide(L)' 'MMAVYLTDGREVLVPVGMFPEIKQLRKAQREDYMIMDGQFFSFDAISKIYSVKDVLNYNMVQQ' A
#
# COMPACT_ATOMS: atom_id res chain seq x y z
N MET A 1 -8.54 -6.88 0.83
CA MET A 1 -8.03 -5.50 0.91
C MET A 1 -7.03 -5.40 2.04
N MET A 2 -5.97 -4.65 1.84
CA MET A 2 -4.88 -4.56 2.79
C MET A 2 -4.89 -3.19 3.47
N ALA A 3 -4.66 -3.16 4.79
CA ALA A 3 -4.58 -1.90 5.52
C ALA A 3 -3.12 -1.51 5.71
N VAL A 4 -2.80 -0.27 5.40
CA VAL A 4 -1.48 0.32 5.63
C VAL A 4 -1.63 1.46 6.62
N TYR A 5 -0.87 1.40 7.71
CA TYR A 5 -0.93 2.41 8.77
C TYR A 5 0.20 3.41 8.58
N LEU A 6 -0.17 4.67 8.43
CA LEU A 6 0.80 5.75 8.24
C LEU A 6 1.35 6.23 9.58
N THR A 7 2.46 6.95 9.51
CA THR A 7 3.13 7.43 10.72
C THR A 7 2.32 8.46 11.50
N ASP A 8 1.36 9.12 10.84
CA ASP A 8 0.47 10.08 11.49
C ASP A 8 -0.77 9.44 12.10
N GLY A 9 -0.86 8.13 12.06
CA GLY A 9 -1.99 7.39 12.63
C GLY A 9 -3.12 7.09 11.68
N ARG A 10 -3.05 7.58 10.44
CA ARG A 10 -4.09 7.29 9.45
C ARG A 10 -3.94 5.88 8.89
N GLU A 11 -5.08 5.30 8.52
CA GLU A 11 -5.13 3.99 7.88
C GLU A 11 -5.53 4.18 6.42
N VAL A 12 -4.78 3.53 5.52
CA VAL A 12 -5.07 3.55 4.09
C VAL A 12 -5.40 2.13 3.65
N LEU A 13 -6.56 1.96 3.01
CA LEU A 13 -6.97 0.65 2.49
C LEU A 13 -6.47 0.52 1.05
N VAL A 14 -5.63 -0.48 0.82
CA VAL A 14 -5.03 -0.74 -0.49
C VAL A 14 -5.77 -1.86 -1.17
N PRO A 15 -6.39 -1.61 -2.35
CA PRO A 15 -7.10 -2.66 -3.09
C PRO A 15 -6.08 -3.59 -3.77
N VAL A 16 -5.65 -4.64 -3.07
CA VAL A 16 -4.59 -5.53 -3.55
C VAL A 16 -4.91 -6.18 -4.89
N GLY A 17 -6.20 -6.31 -5.23
CA GLY A 17 -6.60 -6.85 -6.52
C GLY A 17 -6.16 -5.99 -7.70
N MET A 18 -5.90 -4.69 -7.46
CA MET A 18 -5.42 -3.77 -8.47
C MET A 18 -3.88 -3.75 -8.57
N PHE A 19 -3.20 -4.42 -7.65
CA PHE A 19 -1.76 -4.49 -7.60
C PHE A 19 -1.33 -5.96 -7.51
N PRO A 20 -1.22 -6.65 -8.67
CA PRO A 20 -0.92 -8.09 -8.67
C PRO A 20 0.36 -8.44 -7.93
N GLU A 21 1.36 -7.57 -7.97
CA GLU A 21 2.62 -7.79 -7.27
C GLU A 21 2.43 -7.84 -5.76
N ILE A 22 1.49 -7.05 -5.23
CA ILE A 22 1.18 -7.07 -3.79
C ILE A 22 0.34 -8.31 -3.46
N LYS A 23 -0.59 -8.64 -4.33
CA LYS A 23 -1.47 -9.79 -4.14
C LYS A 23 -0.68 -11.09 -4.02
N GLN A 24 0.45 -11.19 -4.72
CA GLN A 24 1.30 -12.37 -4.70
C GLN A 24 2.15 -12.50 -3.45
N LEU A 25 2.24 -11.46 -2.64
CA LEU A 25 3.02 -11.50 -1.41
C LEU A 25 2.33 -12.37 -0.36
N ARG A 26 3.14 -13.06 0.42
CA ARG A 26 2.65 -13.78 1.60
C ARG A 26 2.25 -12.77 2.66
N LYS A 27 1.44 -13.20 3.61
CA LYS A 27 0.97 -12.33 4.69
C LYS A 27 2.13 -11.64 5.41
N ALA A 28 3.17 -12.40 5.76
CA ALA A 28 4.32 -11.84 6.46
C ALA A 28 5.03 -10.77 5.62
N GLN A 29 5.12 -10.98 4.31
CA GLN A 29 5.74 -10.01 3.40
C GLN A 29 4.91 -8.75 3.26
N ARG A 30 3.59 -8.87 3.28
CA ARG A 30 2.69 -7.72 3.22
C ARG A 30 2.73 -6.90 4.50
N GLU A 31 2.97 -7.52 5.63
CA GLU A 31 3.08 -6.84 6.91
C GLU A 31 4.43 -6.14 7.08
N ASP A 32 5.41 -6.51 6.27
CA ASP A 32 6.76 -5.94 6.35
C ASP A 32 6.91 -4.79 5.35
N TYR A 33 6.10 -3.77 5.52
CA TYR A 33 6.14 -2.58 4.68
C TYR A 33 6.79 -1.42 5.43
N MET A 34 7.34 -0.48 4.65
CA MET A 34 7.96 0.72 5.18
C MET A 34 7.24 1.96 4.68
N ILE A 35 7.09 2.96 5.56
CA ILE A 35 6.49 4.24 5.21
C ILE A 35 7.61 5.26 5.05
N MET A 36 7.57 6.01 3.95
CA MET A 36 8.55 7.06 3.66
C MET A 36 7.83 8.39 3.53
N ASP A 37 8.30 9.40 4.24
CA ASP A 37 7.77 10.77 4.22
C ASP A 37 6.26 10.85 4.52
N GLY A 38 5.69 9.81 5.11
CA GLY A 38 4.26 9.77 5.40
C GLY A 38 3.36 9.71 4.16
N GLN A 39 3.94 9.62 2.97
CA GLN A 39 3.20 9.63 1.70
C GLN A 39 3.49 8.43 0.82
N PHE A 40 4.59 7.75 1.05
CA PHE A 40 5.00 6.64 0.22
C PHE A 40 5.16 5.39 1.06
N PHE A 41 4.90 4.25 0.45
CA PHE A 41 5.15 2.98 1.13
C PHE A 41 5.78 1.99 0.16
N SER A 42 6.57 1.07 0.70
CA SER A 42 7.23 0.04 -0.09
C SER A 42 7.27 -1.25 0.70
N PHE A 43 7.48 -2.34 -0.03
CA PHE A 43 7.64 -3.66 0.57
C PHE A 43 9.07 -4.14 0.32
N ASP A 44 9.64 -4.78 1.31
CA ASP A 44 11.00 -5.32 1.20
C ASP A 44 11.11 -6.32 0.05
N ALA A 45 10.05 -7.05 -0.20
CA ALA A 45 10.02 -8.08 -1.24
C ALA A 45 9.81 -7.53 -2.65
N ILE A 46 9.49 -6.25 -2.80
CA ILE A 46 9.20 -5.62 -4.08
C ILE A 46 10.06 -4.38 -4.25
N SER A 47 10.69 -4.23 -5.41
CA SER A 47 11.55 -3.08 -5.72
C SER A 47 10.76 -1.90 -6.27
N LYS A 48 9.57 -1.66 -5.73
CA LYS A 48 8.68 -0.61 -6.21
C LYS A 48 8.19 0.22 -5.04
N ILE A 49 8.08 1.53 -5.27
CA ILE A 49 7.56 2.48 -4.27
C ILE A 49 6.17 2.91 -4.70
N TYR A 50 5.23 2.85 -3.76
CA TYR A 50 3.83 3.22 -4.00
C TYR A 50 3.53 4.54 -3.32
N SER A 51 2.72 5.36 -3.98
CA SER A 51 2.26 6.63 -3.42
C SER A 51 0.88 6.45 -2.80
N VAL A 52 0.71 6.93 -1.58
CA VAL A 52 -0.60 6.94 -0.93
C VAL A 52 -1.61 7.72 -1.77
N LYS A 53 -1.16 8.81 -2.39
CA LYS A 53 -2.02 9.63 -3.25
C LYS A 53 -2.56 8.84 -4.43
N ASP A 54 -1.74 8.01 -5.05
CA ASP A 54 -2.19 7.18 -6.17
C ASP A 54 -3.23 6.16 -5.73
N VAL A 55 -3.05 5.58 -4.56
CA VAL A 55 -4.00 4.61 -4.01
C VAL A 55 -5.34 5.28 -3.73
N LEU A 56 -5.32 6.48 -3.15
CA LEU A 56 -6.54 7.23 -2.87
C LEU A 56 -7.27 7.63 -4.16
N ASN A 57 -6.51 8.03 -5.18
CA ASN A 57 -7.10 8.35 -6.49
C ASN A 57 -7.78 7.13 -7.10
N TYR A 58 -7.20 5.96 -6.93
CA TYR A 58 -7.80 4.72 -7.41
C TYR A 58 -9.16 4.49 -6.77
N ASN A 59 -9.25 4.68 -5.46
CA ASN A 59 -10.50 4.49 -4.74
C ASN A 59 -11.55 5.51 -5.19
N MET A 60 -11.14 6.74 -5.49
CA MET A 60 -12.06 7.77 -5.94
C MET A 60 -12.58 7.52 -7.35
N VAL A 61 -11.75 6.99 -8.22
CA VAL A 61 -12.13 6.72 -9.62
C VAL A 61 -13.19 5.63 -9.72
N GLN A 62 -13.24 4.73 -8.74
CA GLN A 62 -14.19 3.61 -8.74
C GLN A 62 -15.60 4.02 -8.28
N GLN A 63 -15.76 5.22 -7.87
CA GLN A 63 -17.06 5.72 -7.51
C GLN A 63 -17.81 6.18 -8.77
#